data_2b2fad0717aa1843d84462b16be3f51f
#
_entry.id   2b2fad0717aa1843d84462b16be3f51f
#
_cell.length_a   1.000
_cell.length_b   1.000
_cell.length_c   1.000
_cell.angle_alpha   90.00
_cell.angle_beta   90.00
_cell.angle_gamma   90.00
#
_symmetry.space_group_name_H-M   'P 1'
#
loop_
_entity.id
_entity.type
_entity.pdbx_description
1 polymer ?
#
loop_
_entity_poly.entity_id
_entity_poly.type
_entity_poly.pdbx_seq_one_letter_code
_entity_poly.pdbx_strand_id
1 'polypeptide(L)'
;MTELPQAFLSQMAAQLKGEMAAFLRTYDEPYQRGLRVNPWKRPTLLPEGCGERIPWEENGHYLALTSTAGADVLHEAGAWYLQEPSAMLPAAVLNAQPGEHVLDLCAAPGGKSTQSGLRMGGQGVLVCNEPVWERAKILSQNIERMGIPNALVVSAYPDQLAQRWPEAFDAIQVDAPCSGEGMFRRHPETRAEWSPESPAGCAKRQAEILDRAAEMLRPGGRMVYSTCTMNRTENEDTVDAFLSRHADFSLEAFSLPGADAPDGMLTCYPHRMKGEGHFVALLRKHGDAPCNWQKAPEKDAPSKDALQALHTFCPAASANVMRTGSGKPGRCLLYTSPSP
;
A
#
# COMPACT_ATOMS: atom_id res chain seq x y z
N MET A 1 14.17 -0.15 28.04
CA MET A 1 13.41 -0.57 26.81
C MET A 1 12.16 -1.28 27.29
N THR A 2 11.02 -0.98 26.71
CA THR A 2 9.75 -1.68 27.03
C THR A 2 9.91 -3.14 26.63
N GLU A 3 9.65 -4.07 27.56
CA GLU A 3 9.71 -5.50 27.29
C GLU A 3 8.64 -5.92 26.26
N LEU A 4 8.88 -7.03 25.55
CA LEU A 4 7.87 -7.59 24.64
C LEU A 4 6.69 -8.13 25.49
N PRO A 5 5.43 -7.92 25.06
CA PRO A 5 4.26 -8.43 25.78
C PRO A 5 4.31 -9.96 25.92
N GLN A 6 4.05 -10.48 27.12
CA GLN A 6 4.12 -11.93 27.38
C GLN A 6 3.15 -12.74 26.51
N ALA A 7 1.97 -12.19 26.24
CA ALA A 7 0.99 -12.84 25.36
C ALA A 7 1.49 -12.92 23.91
N PHE A 8 2.15 -11.87 23.41
CA PHE A 8 2.82 -11.88 22.10
C PHE A 8 3.92 -12.95 22.03
N LEU A 9 4.76 -13.05 23.07
CA LEU A 9 5.81 -14.10 23.13
C LEU A 9 5.21 -15.50 23.09
N SER A 10 4.13 -15.74 23.82
CA SER A 10 3.43 -17.03 23.84
C SER A 10 2.82 -17.38 22.47
N GLN A 11 2.22 -16.39 21.80
CA GLN A 11 1.66 -16.51 20.46
C GLN A 11 2.76 -16.86 19.44
N MET A 12 3.87 -16.11 19.42
CA MET A 12 4.98 -16.36 18.51
C MET A 12 5.67 -17.71 18.77
N ALA A 13 5.79 -18.14 20.03
CA ALA A 13 6.37 -19.45 20.36
C ALA A 13 5.51 -20.60 19.81
N ALA A 14 4.18 -20.49 19.89
CA ALA A 14 3.27 -21.47 19.32
C ALA A 14 3.33 -21.52 17.78
N GLN A 15 3.51 -20.35 17.14
CA GLN A 15 3.54 -20.19 15.68
C GLN A 15 4.88 -20.58 15.06
N LEU A 16 5.99 -20.13 15.66
CA LEU A 16 7.35 -20.33 15.13
C LEU A 16 8.02 -21.64 15.59
N LYS A 17 7.47 -22.31 16.61
CA LYS A 17 8.01 -23.56 17.15
C LYS A 17 9.53 -23.46 17.39
N GLY A 18 10.34 -24.26 16.68
CA GLY A 18 11.81 -24.32 16.83
C GLY A 18 12.57 -23.05 16.42
N GLU A 19 11.92 -22.08 15.75
CA GLU A 19 12.58 -20.86 15.26
C GLU A 19 12.49 -19.67 16.25
N MET A 20 11.78 -19.84 17.39
CA MET A 20 11.57 -18.75 18.34
C MET A 20 12.87 -18.09 18.82
N ALA A 21 13.92 -18.88 19.05
CA ALA A 21 15.23 -18.35 19.47
C ALA A 21 15.89 -17.48 18.40
N ALA A 22 15.74 -17.84 17.12
CA ALA A 22 16.25 -17.04 16.01
C ALA A 22 15.44 -15.75 15.85
N PHE A 23 14.13 -15.83 15.99
CA PHE A 23 13.23 -14.68 15.97
C PHE A 23 13.58 -13.68 17.09
N LEU A 24 13.73 -14.12 18.31
CA LEU A 24 14.04 -13.24 19.45
C LEU A 24 15.40 -12.54 19.30
N ARG A 25 16.41 -13.20 18.75
CA ARG A 25 17.72 -12.56 18.50
C ARG A 25 17.61 -11.33 17.62
N THR A 26 16.63 -11.26 16.72
CA THR A 26 16.45 -10.07 15.88
C THR A 26 16.05 -8.82 16.68
N TYR A 27 15.51 -8.96 17.87
CA TYR A 27 15.16 -7.84 18.76
C TYR A 27 16.39 -7.23 19.47
N ASP A 28 17.49 -7.95 19.49
CA ASP A 28 18.80 -7.46 19.97
C ASP A 28 19.59 -6.76 18.84
N GLU A 29 19.15 -6.91 17.59
CA GLU A 29 19.75 -6.31 16.42
C GLU A 29 19.06 -4.97 16.06
N PRO A 30 19.78 -4.05 15.39
CA PRO A 30 19.18 -2.84 14.86
C PRO A 30 18.05 -3.13 13.87
N TYR A 31 17.00 -2.28 13.90
CA TYR A 31 15.92 -2.37 12.91
C TYR A 31 16.40 -2.03 11.49
N GLN A 32 15.67 -2.51 10.49
CA GLN A 32 16.03 -2.30 9.10
C GLN A 32 15.43 -0.98 8.58
N ARG A 33 16.24 -0.25 7.82
CA ARG A 33 15.79 0.94 7.07
C ARG A 33 15.98 0.69 5.57
N GLY A 34 15.14 1.32 4.78
CA GLY A 34 15.27 1.30 3.34
C GLY A 34 14.76 2.59 2.70
N LEU A 35 15.06 2.74 1.43
CA LEU A 35 14.51 3.76 0.56
C LEU A 35 14.20 3.16 -0.81
N ARG A 36 13.26 3.78 -1.52
CA ARG A 36 13.02 3.55 -2.95
C ARG A 36 13.43 4.78 -3.73
N VAL A 37 14.32 4.58 -4.68
CA VAL A 37 14.73 5.63 -5.63
C VAL A 37 13.59 5.90 -6.61
N ASN A 38 13.35 7.17 -6.92
CA ASN A 38 12.37 7.56 -7.92
C ASN A 38 13.04 7.57 -9.32
N PRO A 39 12.75 6.60 -10.19
CA PRO A 39 13.40 6.50 -11.48
C PRO A 39 13.05 7.67 -12.42
N TRP A 40 11.95 8.38 -12.17
CA TRP A 40 11.55 9.54 -12.99
C TRP A 40 12.36 10.80 -12.65
N LYS A 41 12.82 10.92 -11.41
CA LYS A 41 13.68 12.03 -10.97
C LYS A 41 15.17 11.80 -11.30
N ARG A 42 15.55 10.56 -11.62
CA ARG A 42 16.91 10.15 -12.04
C ARG A 42 18.02 10.80 -11.21
N PRO A 43 18.05 10.63 -9.87
CA PRO A 43 19.11 11.23 -9.08
C PRO A 43 20.46 10.68 -9.51
N THR A 44 21.43 11.56 -9.73
CA THR A 44 22.80 11.21 -10.12
C THR A 44 23.61 10.60 -8.99
N LEU A 45 23.20 10.91 -7.75
CA LEU A 45 23.82 10.42 -6.52
C LEU A 45 22.75 9.83 -5.62
N LEU A 46 23.07 8.69 -5.01
CA LEU A 46 22.28 8.13 -3.92
C LEU A 46 22.69 8.79 -2.60
N PRO A 47 21.81 8.86 -1.60
CA PRO A 47 22.17 9.44 -0.30
C PRO A 47 23.23 8.62 0.38
N GLU A 48 24.01 9.26 1.26
CA GLU A 48 24.99 8.60 2.09
C GLU A 48 24.35 7.49 2.93
N GLY A 49 25.07 6.37 3.05
CA GLY A 49 24.57 5.18 3.75
C GLY A 49 23.58 4.34 2.95
N CYS A 50 23.36 4.65 1.66
CA CYS A 50 22.61 3.79 0.75
C CYS A 50 23.46 2.53 0.45
N GLY A 51 22.91 1.35 0.76
CA GLY A 51 23.58 0.07 0.68
C GLY A 51 23.08 -0.82 -0.47
N GLU A 52 23.13 -2.12 -0.23
CA GLU A 52 22.71 -3.15 -1.19
C GLU A 52 21.24 -2.99 -1.62
N ARG A 53 20.89 -3.58 -2.76
CA ARG A 53 19.51 -3.57 -3.25
C ARG A 53 18.61 -4.48 -2.41
N ILE A 54 17.35 -4.07 -2.27
CA ILE A 54 16.30 -4.92 -1.69
C ILE A 54 15.85 -5.90 -2.78
N PRO A 55 15.96 -7.23 -2.55
CA PRO A 55 15.78 -8.22 -3.62
C PRO A 55 14.42 -8.13 -4.34
N TRP A 56 13.34 -7.86 -3.62
CA TRP A 56 11.96 -7.81 -4.15
C TRP A 56 11.52 -6.44 -4.67
N GLU A 57 12.39 -5.41 -4.62
CA GLU A 57 12.07 -4.08 -5.17
C GLU A 57 13.24 -3.54 -5.98
N GLU A 58 13.06 -3.44 -7.28
CA GLU A 58 14.10 -3.04 -8.23
C GLU A 58 14.73 -1.66 -7.96
N ASN A 59 13.95 -0.72 -7.40
CA ASN A 59 14.41 0.61 -7.03
C ASN A 59 14.67 0.74 -5.52
N GLY A 60 14.59 -0.37 -4.78
CA GLY A 60 14.76 -0.45 -3.34
C GLY A 60 16.21 -0.64 -2.92
N HIS A 61 16.62 0.08 -1.88
CA HIS A 61 17.93 -0.08 -1.25
C HIS A 61 17.80 -0.12 0.26
N TYR A 62 18.61 -0.94 0.90
CA TYR A 62 18.82 -0.86 2.34
C TYR A 62 19.54 0.43 2.69
N LEU A 63 19.23 0.98 3.86
CA LEU A 63 19.75 2.28 4.28
C LEU A 63 20.37 2.18 5.69
N ALA A 64 21.58 2.68 5.87
CA ALA A 64 22.24 2.72 7.16
C ALA A 64 21.41 3.54 8.17
N LEU A 65 21.45 3.13 9.46
CA LEU A 65 20.74 3.84 10.52
C LEU A 65 21.21 5.27 10.70
N THR A 66 22.51 5.52 10.46
CA THR A 66 23.14 6.83 10.55
C THR A 66 22.80 7.76 9.37
N SER A 67 22.17 7.24 8.32
CA SER A 67 21.84 8.05 7.13
C SER A 67 20.84 9.16 7.44
N THR A 68 21.14 10.35 6.94
CA THR A 68 20.31 11.55 7.01
C THR A 68 19.45 11.76 5.75
N ALA A 69 19.28 10.73 4.94
CA ALA A 69 18.55 10.78 3.67
C ALA A 69 17.15 11.42 3.75
N GLY A 70 16.50 11.39 4.92
CA GLY A 70 15.20 12.02 5.15
C GLY A 70 15.26 13.55 5.35
N ALA A 71 16.43 14.10 5.65
CA ALA A 71 16.66 15.54 5.78
C ALA A 71 17.34 16.15 4.54
N ASP A 72 17.57 15.33 3.50
CA ASP A 72 18.19 15.77 2.27
C ASP A 72 17.21 16.55 1.39
N VAL A 73 17.68 17.61 0.74
CA VAL A 73 16.89 18.41 -0.20
C VAL A 73 16.35 17.58 -1.37
N LEU A 74 17.07 16.56 -1.79
CA LEU A 74 16.63 15.63 -2.82
C LEU A 74 15.48 14.73 -2.35
N HIS A 75 15.37 14.44 -1.04
CA HIS A 75 14.19 13.80 -0.48
C HIS A 75 12.95 14.69 -0.62
N GLU A 76 13.07 15.97 -0.30
CA GLU A 76 11.98 16.93 -0.49
C GLU A 76 11.63 17.12 -1.98
N ALA A 77 12.60 17.01 -2.87
CA ALA A 77 12.38 17.01 -4.31
C ALA A 77 11.78 15.69 -4.86
N GLY A 78 11.55 14.69 -4.01
CA GLY A 78 10.96 13.40 -4.38
C GLY A 78 11.90 12.45 -5.13
N ALA A 79 13.23 12.62 -4.99
CA ALA A 79 14.22 11.74 -5.59
C ALA A 79 14.21 10.32 -4.98
N TRP A 80 13.71 10.19 -3.76
CA TRP A 80 13.47 8.90 -3.08
C TRP A 80 12.35 9.00 -2.05
N TYR A 81 11.86 7.82 -1.68
CA TYR A 81 10.88 7.62 -0.61
C TYR A 81 11.48 6.71 0.45
N LEU A 82 11.51 7.13 1.72
CA LEU A 82 11.97 6.28 2.83
C LEU A 82 10.89 5.27 3.19
N GLN A 83 11.22 3.99 3.11
CA GLN A 83 10.28 2.92 3.40
C GLN A 83 11.01 1.72 4.01
N GLU A 84 10.37 1.06 4.95
CA GLU A 84 10.83 -0.19 5.52
C GLU A 84 10.87 -1.28 4.42
N PRO A 85 11.92 -2.12 4.34
CA PRO A 85 12.08 -3.07 3.25
C PRO A 85 10.91 -4.03 3.04
N SER A 86 10.37 -4.67 4.10
CA SER A 86 9.24 -5.60 3.95
C SER A 86 7.94 -4.90 3.55
N ALA A 87 7.77 -3.63 3.91
CA ALA A 87 6.63 -2.81 3.50
C ALA A 87 6.62 -2.47 1.98
N MET A 88 7.72 -2.73 1.26
CA MET A 88 7.78 -2.59 -0.20
C MET A 88 7.18 -3.80 -0.92
N LEU A 89 7.08 -4.95 -0.25
CA LEU A 89 6.65 -6.21 -0.86
C LEU A 89 5.21 -6.19 -1.38
N PRO A 90 4.19 -5.66 -0.66
CA PRO A 90 2.81 -5.69 -1.14
C PRO A 90 2.61 -5.03 -2.52
N ALA A 91 3.18 -3.86 -2.75
CA ALA A 91 3.09 -3.18 -4.03
C ALA A 91 3.94 -3.86 -5.13
N ALA A 92 5.03 -4.55 -4.75
CA ALA A 92 5.79 -5.38 -5.67
C ALA A 92 4.98 -6.60 -6.12
N VAL A 93 4.27 -7.26 -5.20
CA VAL A 93 3.36 -8.41 -5.49
C VAL A 93 2.14 -7.95 -6.28
N LEU A 94 1.54 -6.80 -5.96
CA LEU A 94 0.43 -6.24 -6.74
C LEU A 94 0.84 -6.02 -8.19
N ASN A 95 2.07 -5.58 -8.43
CA ASN A 95 2.66 -5.38 -9.75
C ASN A 95 1.74 -4.58 -10.68
N ALA A 96 1.35 -3.37 -10.24
CA ALA A 96 0.50 -2.47 -11.01
C ALA A 96 1.09 -2.18 -12.40
N GLN A 97 0.27 -2.29 -13.45
CA GLN A 97 0.69 -2.14 -14.83
C GLN A 97 0.26 -0.81 -15.44
N PRO A 98 0.98 -0.28 -16.43
CA PRO A 98 0.54 0.87 -17.21
C PRO A 98 -0.84 0.66 -17.82
N GLY A 99 -1.73 1.65 -17.68
CA GLY A 99 -3.09 1.62 -18.22
C GLY A 99 -4.15 1.02 -17.31
N GLU A 100 -3.77 0.34 -16.21
CA GLU A 100 -4.73 -0.20 -15.24
C GLU A 100 -5.44 0.87 -14.41
N HIS A 101 -6.61 0.51 -13.91
CA HIS A 101 -7.30 1.21 -12.82
C HIS A 101 -6.96 0.52 -11.51
N VAL A 102 -6.18 1.20 -10.67
CA VAL A 102 -5.65 0.66 -9.41
C VAL A 102 -6.23 1.42 -8.22
N LEU A 103 -6.65 0.70 -7.19
CA LEU A 103 -7.07 1.26 -5.91
C LEU A 103 -6.09 0.87 -4.79
N ASP A 104 -5.58 1.85 -4.08
CA ASP A 104 -4.96 1.66 -2.76
C ASP A 104 -5.98 2.10 -1.70
N LEU A 105 -6.60 1.14 -1.03
CA LEU A 105 -7.79 1.39 -0.20
C LEU A 105 -7.47 1.96 1.18
N CYS A 106 -6.24 1.71 1.69
CA CYS A 106 -5.74 2.17 2.99
C CYS A 106 -4.36 2.83 2.81
N ALA A 107 -4.31 3.88 1.99
CA ALA A 107 -3.11 4.33 1.31
C ALA A 107 -2.10 5.12 2.17
N ALA A 108 -2.54 5.82 3.22
CA ALA A 108 -1.65 6.71 3.98
C ALA A 108 -0.55 5.95 4.75
N PRO A 109 0.67 6.48 4.73
CA PRO A 109 1.11 7.79 4.24
C PRO A 109 1.50 7.87 2.75
N GLY A 110 1.36 6.79 1.94
CA GLY A 110 1.59 6.82 0.50
C GLY A 110 2.80 6.01 0.02
N GLY A 111 3.45 5.24 0.90
CA GLY A 111 4.62 4.44 0.52
C GLY A 111 4.31 3.42 -0.58
N LYS A 112 3.24 2.66 -0.42
CA LYS A 112 2.80 1.65 -1.38
C LYS A 112 2.13 2.27 -2.61
N SER A 113 1.30 3.32 -2.41
CA SER A 113 0.68 4.09 -3.51
C SER A 113 1.71 4.67 -4.46
N THR A 114 2.76 5.33 -3.94
CA THR A 114 3.82 5.91 -4.76
C THR A 114 4.66 4.84 -5.48
N GLN A 115 4.82 3.65 -4.89
CA GLN A 115 5.47 2.51 -5.53
C GLN A 115 4.64 2.01 -6.72
N SER A 116 3.34 1.80 -6.53
CA SER A 116 2.41 1.40 -7.60
C SER A 116 2.32 2.46 -8.69
N GLY A 117 2.20 3.74 -8.34
CA GLY A 117 2.15 4.85 -9.30
C GLY A 117 3.38 4.95 -10.19
N LEU A 118 4.58 4.74 -9.64
CA LEU A 118 5.82 4.71 -10.43
C LEU A 118 5.84 3.54 -11.43
N ARG A 119 5.35 2.35 -11.03
CA ARG A 119 5.22 1.18 -11.91
C ARG A 119 4.23 1.40 -13.05
N MET A 120 3.15 2.13 -12.80
CA MET A 120 2.13 2.47 -13.82
C MET A 120 2.65 3.42 -14.89
N GLY A 121 3.81 4.03 -14.75
CA GLY A 121 4.41 4.87 -15.78
C GLY A 121 3.61 6.14 -16.11
N GLY A 122 2.74 6.60 -15.21
CA GLY A 122 1.84 7.74 -15.43
C GLY A 122 0.62 7.41 -16.31
N GLN A 123 0.37 6.13 -16.62
CA GLN A 123 -0.75 5.67 -17.43
C GLN A 123 -1.80 4.97 -16.57
N GLY A 124 -3.08 5.03 -17.02
CA GLY A 124 -4.21 4.52 -16.24
C GLY A 124 -4.59 5.45 -15.10
N VAL A 125 -5.17 4.89 -14.03
CA VAL A 125 -5.66 5.66 -12.89
C VAL A 125 -5.26 4.98 -11.59
N LEU A 126 -4.69 5.73 -10.67
CA LEU A 126 -4.39 5.28 -9.31
C LEU A 126 -5.28 6.05 -8.32
N VAL A 127 -6.24 5.38 -7.71
CA VAL A 127 -7.02 5.94 -6.61
C VAL A 127 -6.36 5.58 -5.29
N CYS A 128 -6.04 6.60 -4.48
CA CYS A 128 -5.40 6.45 -3.18
C CYS A 128 -6.36 6.93 -2.10
N ASN A 129 -6.90 6.01 -1.29
CA ASN A 129 -7.91 6.35 -0.28
C ASN A 129 -7.34 6.33 1.14
N GLU A 130 -7.75 7.31 1.92
CA GLU A 130 -7.52 7.35 3.36
C GLU A 130 -8.70 8.05 4.05
N PRO A 131 -9.48 7.34 4.88
CA PRO A 131 -10.69 7.91 5.49
C PRO A 131 -10.39 9.02 6.51
N VAL A 132 -9.20 9.03 7.13
CA VAL A 132 -8.81 10.05 8.10
C VAL A 132 -8.21 11.25 7.37
N TRP A 133 -8.94 12.37 7.36
CA TRP A 133 -8.59 13.58 6.62
C TRP A 133 -7.15 14.08 6.83
N GLU A 134 -6.66 14.12 8.06
CA GLU A 134 -5.29 14.59 8.34
C GLU A 134 -4.23 13.66 7.74
N ARG A 135 -4.50 12.35 7.71
CA ARG A 135 -3.63 11.37 7.05
C ARG A 135 -3.73 11.45 5.53
N ALA A 136 -4.93 11.76 5.00
CA ALA A 136 -5.13 11.97 3.56
C ALA A 136 -4.34 13.19 3.03
N LYS A 137 -4.17 14.24 3.82
CA LYS A 137 -3.28 15.37 3.49
C LYS A 137 -1.82 14.94 3.35
N ILE A 138 -1.31 14.12 4.28
CA ILE A 138 0.06 13.58 4.23
C ILE A 138 0.22 12.70 2.99
N LEU A 139 -0.76 11.87 2.69
CA LEU A 139 -0.80 11.06 1.48
C LEU A 139 -0.71 11.94 0.21
N SER A 140 -1.52 12.99 0.12
CA SER A 140 -1.50 13.95 -1.00
C SER A 140 -0.13 14.58 -1.18
N GLN A 141 0.47 15.08 -0.10
CA GLN A 141 1.81 15.65 -0.13
C GLN A 141 2.86 14.66 -0.65
N ASN A 142 2.78 13.40 -0.24
CA ASN A 142 3.72 12.37 -0.71
C ASN A 142 3.50 12.01 -2.19
N ILE A 143 2.25 11.93 -2.66
CA ILE A 143 1.91 11.71 -4.07
C ILE A 143 2.47 12.85 -4.94
N GLU A 144 2.25 14.11 -4.52
CA GLU A 144 2.77 15.30 -5.19
C GLU A 144 4.30 15.33 -5.20
N ARG A 145 4.91 15.15 -4.02
CA ARG A 145 6.37 15.13 -3.85
C ARG A 145 7.04 14.09 -4.75
N MET A 146 6.47 12.89 -4.84
CA MET A 146 6.96 11.83 -5.71
C MET A 146 6.63 12.05 -7.20
N GLY A 147 5.74 12.99 -7.52
CA GLY A 147 5.38 13.37 -8.89
C GLY A 147 4.55 12.32 -9.61
N ILE A 148 3.56 11.71 -8.95
CA ILE A 148 2.67 10.70 -9.55
C ILE A 148 1.50 11.40 -10.25
N PRO A 149 1.48 11.53 -11.59
CA PRO A 149 0.55 12.41 -12.29
C PRO A 149 -0.85 11.82 -12.48
N ASN A 150 -0.99 10.50 -12.39
CA ASN A 150 -2.23 9.75 -12.61
C ASN A 150 -2.91 9.31 -11.31
N ALA A 151 -2.54 9.91 -10.17
CA ALA A 151 -3.12 9.58 -8.87
C ALA A 151 -4.27 10.54 -8.50
N LEU A 152 -5.31 9.97 -7.90
CA LEU A 152 -6.44 10.66 -7.29
C LEU A 152 -6.46 10.32 -5.80
N VAL A 153 -6.26 11.31 -4.93
CA VAL A 153 -6.39 11.12 -3.48
C VAL A 153 -7.83 11.39 -3.06
N VAL A 154 -8.42 10.43 -2.36
CA VAL A 154 -9.78 10.51 -1.83
C VAL A 154 -9.78 10.27 -0.32
N SER A 155 -10.78 10.84 0.37
CA SER A 155 -10.98 10.62 1.80
C SER A 155 -12.41 10.18 2.04
N ALA A 156 -12.62 8.86 2.05
CA ALA A 156 -13.94 8.24 2.18
C ALA A 156 -13.84 6.89 2.90
N TYR A 157 -14.93 6.47 3.52
CA TYR A 157 -15.01 5.12 4.06
C TYR A 157 -15.18 4.08 2.92
N PRO A 158 -14.70 2.84 3.10
CA PRO A 158 -14.74 1.80 2.06
C PRO A 158 -16.13 1.50 1.49
N ASP A 159 -17.19 1.57 2.32
CA ASP A 159 -18.58 1.37 1.91
C ASP A 159 -19.06 2.46 0.93
N GLN A 160 -18.64 3.71 1.14
CA GLN A 160 -18.98 4.82 0.24
C GLN A 160 -18.31 4.65 -1.13
N LEU A 161 -17.05 4.12 -1.12
CA LEU A 161 -16.33 3.85 -2.36
C LEU A 161 -16.93 2.66 -3.11
N ALA A 162 -17.30 1.59 -2.41
CA ALA A 162 -17.91 0.40 -3.02
C ALA A 162 -19.27 0.74 -3.71
N GLN A 163 -20.09 1.60 -3.09
CA GLN A 163 -21.31 2.11 -3.72
C GLN A 163 -21.03 2.93 -4.98
N ARG A 164 -19.89 3.64 -5.02
CA ARG A 164 -19.54 4.53 -6.13
C ARG A 164 -18.86 3.81 -7.29
N TRP A 165 -18.04 2.82 -7.00
CA TRP A 165 -17.12 2.18 -7.94
C TRP A 165 -17.21 0.63 -7.92
N PRO A 166 -18.42 0.04 -8.09
CA PRO A 166 -18.53 -1.42 -8.16
C PRO A 166 -17.80 -1.94 -9.41
N GLU A 167 -16.96 -2.97 -9.22
CA GLU A 167 -16.19 -3.63 -10.29
C GLU A 167 -15.35 -2.68 -11.16
N ALA A 168 -14.85 -1.59 -10.57
CA ALA A 168 -14.20 -0.51 -11.29
C ALA A 168 -12.66 -0.65 -11.39
N PHE A 169 -12.04 -1.59 -10.68
CA PHE A 169 -10.59 -1.67 -10.60
C PHE A 169 -10.04 -3.00 -11.12
N ASP A 170 -8.92 -2.92 -11.85
CA ASP A 170 -8.12 -4.06 -12.31
C ASP A 170 -7.33 -4.69 -11.17
N ALA A 171 -6.82 -3.83 -10.27
CA ALA A 171 -6.01 -4.24 -9.14
C ALA A 171 -6.35 -3.41 -7.90
N ILE A 172 -6.43 -4.07 -6.74
CA ILE A 172 -6.67 -3.40 -5.46
C ILE A 172 -5.58 -3.80 -4.46
N GLN A 173 -5.05 -2.80 -3.75
CA GLN A 173 -4.17 -2.98 -2.61
C GLN A 173 -4.92 -2.63 -1.33
N VAL A 174 -4.88 -3.55 -0.36
CA VAL A 174 -5.45 -3.38 0.97
C VAL A 174 -4.34 -3.57 2.00
N ASP A 175 -3.61 -2.49 2.30
CA ASP A 175 -2.67 -2.47 3.42
C ASP A 175 -3.44 -2.12 4.69
N ALA A 176 -4.03 -3.13 5.29
CA ALA A 176 -5.08 -2.96 6.27
C ALA A 176 -4.56 -2.42 7.62
N PRO A 177 -5.35 -1.61 8.33
CA PRO A 177 -5.04 -1.27 9.73
C PRO A 177 -4.98 -2.54 10.56
N CYS A 178 -3.89 -2.71 11.33
CA CYS A 178 -3.59 -3.94 12.05
C CYS A 178 -3.00 -3.65 13.43
N SER A 179 -2.75 -4.70 14.23
CA SER A 179 -2.17 -4.59 15.57
C SER A 179 -0.71 -4.15 15.60
N GLY A 180 -0.01 -4.17 14.45
CA GLY A 180 1.29 -3.54 14.28
C GLY A 180 2.47 -4.25 14.94
N GLU A 181 2.43 -5.55 15.15
CA GLU A 181 3.50 -6.34 15.79
C GLU A 181 4.86 -6.22 15.08
N GLY A 182 4.86 -6.06 13.74
CA GLY A 182 6.06 -5.80 12.96
C GLY A 182 6.71 -4.44 13.24
N MET A 183 6.04 -3.55 14.00
CA MET A 183 6.60 -2.25 14.38
C MET A 183 7.35 -2.29 15.71
N PHE A 184 7.29 -3.36 16.47
CA PHE A 184 7.83 -3.48 17.84
C PHE A 184 9.34 -3.25 17.94
N ARG A 185 10.10 -3.53 16.89
CA ARG A 185 11.56 -3.27 16.85
C ARG A 185 11.83 -1.79 16.61
N ARG A 186 11.13 -1.21 15.65
CA ARG A 186 11.33 0.16 15.21
C ARG A 186 10.68 1.18 16.15
N HIS A 187 9.54 0.84 16.73
CA HIS A 187 8.69 1.67 17.60
C HIS A 187 8.38 0.92 18.91
N PRO A 188 9.35 0.80 19.84
CA PRO A 188 9.18 0.06 21.09
C PRO A 188 8.02 0.56 21.96
N GLU A 189 7.62 1.81 21.81
CA GLU A 189 6.47 2.42 22.49
C GLU A 189 5.15 1.71 22.14
N THR A 190 5.00 1.20 20.92
CA THR A 190 3.78 0.50 20.48
C THR A 190 3.53 -0.82 21.22
N ARG A 191 4.56 -1.39 21.86
CA ARG A 191 4.43 -2.59 22.70
C ARG A 191 3.50 -2.37 23.90
N ALA A 192 3.48 -1.15 24.44
CA ALA A 192 2.62 -0.80 25.59
C ALA A 192 1.15 -0.59 25.19
N GLU A 193 0.88 -0.28 23.92
CA GLU A 193 -0.45 -0.06 23.38
C GLU A 193 -1.11 -1.37 22.91
N TRP A 194 -0.29 -2.40 22.65
CA TRP A 194 -0.77 -3.69 22.16
C TRP A 194 -1.39 -4.52 23.31
N SER A 195 -2.50 -5.18 23.03
CA SER A 195 -3.15 -6.13 23.94
C SER A 195 -3.52 -7.43 23.20
N PRO A 196 -3.76 -8.54 23.91
CA PRO A 196 -4.20 -9.79 23.29
C PRO A 196 -5.51 -9.70 22.50
N GLU A 197 -6.36 -8.70 22.80
CA GLU A 197 -7.63 -8.44 22.13
C GLU A 197 -7.45 -7.62 20.84
N SER A 198 -6.33 -6.91 20.70
CA SER A 198 -6.04 -6.04 19.54
C SER A 198 -6.11 -6.79 18.20
N PRO A 199 -5.52 -7.98 18.04
CA PRO A 199 -5.62 -8.75 16.80
C PRO A 199 -7.06 -9.09 16.40
N ALA A 200 -7.90 -9.53 17.33
CA ALA A 200 -9.30 -9.88 17.04
C ALA A 200 -10.13 -8.66 16.61
N GLY A 201 -9.91 -7.51 17.25
CA GLY A 201 -10.55 -6.25 16.87
C GLY A 201 -10.15 -5.76 15.50
N CYS A 202 -8.86 -5.91 15.14
CA CYS A 202 -8.33 -5.58 13.83
C CYS A 202 -8.87 -6.54 12.75
N ALA A 203 -8.85 -7.86 13.00
CA ALA A 203 -9.34 -8.87 12.06
C ALA A 203 -10.80 -8.63 11.66
N LYS A 204 -11.67 -8.24 12.61
CA LYS A 204 -13.04 -7.86 12.28
C LYS A 204 -13.12 -6.69 11.30
N ARG A 205 -12.35 -5.62 11.53
CA ARG A 205 -12.29 -4.45 10.64
C ARG A 205 -11.70 -4.81 9.28
N GLN A 206 -10.67 -5.65 9.26
CA GLN A 206 -10.02 -6.13 8.04
C GLN A 206 -11.01 -6.92 7.18
N ALA A 207 -11.84 -7.78 7.78
CA ALA A 207 -12.88 -8.51 7.07
C ALA A 207 -13.88 -7.57 6.39
N GLU A 208 -14.35 -6.51 7.07
CA GLU A 208 -15.25 -5.50 6.51
C GLU A 208 -14.60 -4.74 5.34
N ILE A 209 -13.32 -4.39 5.46
CA ILE A 209 -12.56 -3.70 4.39
C ILE A 209 -12.39 -4.62 3.16
N LEU A 210 -12.03 -5.88 3.37
CA LEU A 210 -11.85 -6.87 2.31
C LEU A 210 -13.16 -7.13 1.55
N ASP A 211 -14.30 -7.23 2.26
CA ASP A 211 -15.60 -7.43 1.62
C ASP A 211 -15.94 -6.24 0.71
N ARG A 212 -15.65 -4.99 1.13
CA ARG A 212 -15.83 -3.80 0.27
C ARG A 212 -14.84 -3.78 -0.90
N ALA A 213 -13.60 -4.19 -0.70
CA ALA A 213 -12.61 -4.30 -1.79
C ALA A 213 -13.07 -5.31 -2.85
N ALA A 214 -13.63 -6.45 -2.44
CA ALA A 214 -14.15 -7.48 -3.35
C ALA A 214 -15.28 -6.96 -4.25
N GLU A 215 -16.16 -6.06 -3.75
CA GLU A 215 -17.20 -5.42 -4.54
C GLU A 215 -16.63 -4.46 -5.61
N MET A 216 -15.51 -3.82 -5.33
CA MET A 216 -14.87 -2.85 -6.21
C MET A 216 -13.94 -3.49 -7.25
N LEU A 217 -13.48 -4.72 -7.02
CA LEU A 217 -12.61 -5.44 -7.93
C LEU A 217 -13.43 -6.06 -9.07
N ARG A 218 -13.00 -5.85 -10.32
CA ARG A 218 -13.64 -6.49 -11.47
C ARG A 218 -13.41 -8.02 -11.50
N PRO A 219 -14.27 -8.80 -12.15
CA PRO A 219 -13.95 -10.19 -12.49
C PRO A 219 -12.64 -10.28 -13.28
N GLY A 220 -11.77 -11.22 -12.92
CA GLY A 220 -10.41 -11.34 -13.47
C GLY A 220 -9.38 -10.37 -12.88
N GLY A 221 -9.79 -9.46 -11.99
CA GLY A 221 -8.89 -8.56 -11.26
C GLY A 221 -8.10 -9.26 -10.15
N ARG A 222 -7.07 -8.60 -9.63
CA ARG A 222 -6.26 -9.09 -8.52
C ARG A 222 -6.30 -8.16 -7.31
N MET A 223 -6.20 -8.74 -6.13
CA MET A 223 -6.14 -8.01 -4.87
C MET A 223 -4.94 -8.47 -4.05
N VAL A 224 -4.17 -7.52 -3.53
CA VAL A 224 -3.16 -7.78 -2.51
C VAL A 224 -3.69 -7.33 -1.17
N TYR A 225 -3.76 -8.25 -0.23
CA TYR A 225 -4.00 -7.98 1.18
C TYR A 225 -2.67 -8.00 1.93
N SER A 226 -2.44 -7.01 2.79
CA SER A 226 -1.23 -6.92 3.60
C SER A 226 -1.48 -6.30 4.97
N THR A 227 -0.62 -6.67 5.92
CA THR A 227 -0.57 -6.11 7.27
C THR A 227 0.87 -5.96 7.73
N CYS A 228 1.13 -5.08 8.68
CA CYS A 228 2.41 -5.00 9.38
C CYS A 228 2.38 -5.77 10.71
N THR A 229 1.74 -6.95 10.73
CA THR A 229 1.70 -7.85 11.88
C THR A 229 2.10 -9.27 11.49
N MET A 230 2.33 -10.13 12.47
CA MET A 230 2.81 -11.49 12.25
C MET A 230 1.87 -12.56 12.79
N ASN A 231 0.75 -12.18 13.43
CA ASN A 231 -0.21 -13.15 13.98
C ASN A 231 -1.13 -13.70 12.89
N ARG A 232 -1.50 -14.99 13.05
CA ARG A 232 -2.40 -15.68 12.14
C ARG A 232 -3.82 -15.09 12.11
N THR A 233 -4.30 -14.58 13.24
CA THR A 233 -5.67 -14.07 13.38
C THR A 233 -5.96 -12.95 12.37
N GLU A 234 -5.02 -12.02 12.19
CA GLU A 234 -5.13 -10.92 11.24
C GLU A 234 -4.67 -11.30 9.82
N ASN A 235 -3.90 -12.36 9.67
CA ASN A 235 -3.26 -12.77 8.44
C ASN A 235 -3.99 -13.97 7.80
N GLU A 236 -3.45 -15.17 7.97
CA GLU A 236 -3.96 -16.37 7.31
C GLU A 236 -5.42 -16.66 7.65
N ASP A 237 -5.80 -16.54 8.94
CA ASP A 237 -7.18 -16.83 9.38
C ASP A 237 -8.18 -15.79 8.80
N THR A 238 -7.76 -14.53 8.62
CA THR A 238 -8.57 -13.50 7.94
C THR A 238 -8.74 -13.81 6.45
N VAL A 239 -7.67 -14.25 5.77
CA VAL A 239 -7.73 -14.66 4.36
C VAL A 239 -8.61 -15.90 4.18
N ASP A 240 -8.45 -16.92 5.02
CA ASP A 240 -9.27 -18.14 4.98
C ASP A 240 -10.75 -17.84 5.20
N ALA A 241 -11.05 -16.96 6.15
CA ALA A 241 -12.43 -16.51 6.41
C ALA A 241 -12.99 -15.70 5.24
N PHE A 242 -12.17 -14.87 4.57
CA PHE A 242 -12.56 -14.15 3.35
C PHE A 242 -12.90 -15.12 2.22
N LEU A 243 -12.03 -16.06 1.91
CA LEU A 243 -12.25 -17.06 0.86
C LEU A 243 -13.48 -17.94 1.13
N SER A 244 -13.79 -18.22 2.40
CA SER A 244 -15.00 -18.96 2.76
C SER A 244 -16.29 -18.20 2.47
N ARG A 245 -16.25 -16.86 2.47
CA ARG A 245 -17.39 -16.00 2.13
C ARG A 245 -17.47 -15.65 0.63
N HIS A 246 -16.32 -15.65 -0.06
CA HIS A 246 -16.17 -15.22 -1.44
C HIS A 246 -15.67 -16.38 -2.32
N ALA A 247 -16.59 -17.28 -2.71
CA ALA A 247 -16.26 -18.44 -3.55
C ALA A 247 -15.77 -18.09 -4.96
N ASP A 248 -15.93 -16.84 -5.36
CA ASP A 248 -15.43 -16.25 -6.60
C ASP A 248 -13.97 -15.75 -6.50
N PHE A 249 -13.29 -16.01 -5.37
CA PHE A 249 -11.87 -15.69 -5.18
C PHE A 249 -11.03 -16.95 -4.94
N SER A 250 -9.76 -16.87 -5.29
CA SER A 250 -8.73 -17.85 -4.93
C SER A 250 -7.40 -17.17 -4.64
N LEU A 251 -6.56 -17.84 -3.85
CA LEU A 251 -5.15 -17.44 -3.72
C LEU A 251 -4.41 -17.67 -5.03
N GLU A 252 -3.48 -16.79 -5.35
CA GLU A 252 -2.60 -16.88 -6.51
C GLU A 252 -1.14 -16.92 -6.05
N ALA A 253 -0.40 -17.93 -6.49
CA ALA A 253 1.03 -18.04 -6.18
C ALA A 253 1.81 -16.86 -6.78
N PHE A 254 2.83 -16.41 -6.06
CA PHE A 254 3.76 -15.40 -6.56
C PHE A 254 5.21 -15.75 -6.22
N SER A 255 6.12 -15.27 -7.07
CA SER A 255 7.57 -15.42 -6.88
C SER A 255 8.26 -14.12 -7.25
N LEU A 256 8.99 -13.56 -6.30
CA LEU A 256 9.87 -12.41 -6.47
C LEU A 256 11.25 -12.78 -5.91
N PRO A 257 12.34 -12.12 -6.36
CA PRO A 257 13.65 -12.37 -5.78
C PRO A 257 13.64 -12.25 -4.25
N GLY A 258 13.92 -13.35 -3.55
CA GLY A 258 13.94 -13.42 -2.09
C GLY A 258 12.56 -13.44 -1.40
N ALA A 259 11.45 -13.62 -2.16
CA ALA A 259 10.11 -13.68 -1.63
C ALA A 259 9.20 -14.60 -2.48
N ASP A 260 9.16 -15.88 -2.12
CA ASP A 260 8.37 -16.90 -2.80
C ASP A 260 7.17 -17.32 -1.95
N ALA A 261 5.99 -17.38 -2.55
CA ALA A 261 4.74 -17.80 -1.95
C ALA A 261 3.97 -18.75 -2.88
N PRO A 262 4.30 -20.05 -2.90
CA PRO A 262 3.66 -21.02 -3.78
C PRO A 262 2.18 -21.25 -3.44
N ASP A 263 1.76 -20.93 -2.21
CA ASP A 263 0.39 -20.98 -1.72
C ASP A 263 -0.31 -19.60 -1.75
N GLY A 264 0.36 -18.57 -2.26
CA GLY A 264 -0.19 -17.21 -2.40
C GLY A 264 -0.13 -16.35 -1.13
N MET A 265 0.47 -16.83 -0.03
CA MET A 265 0.61 -16.11 1.23
C MET A 265 2.07 -16.14 1.73
N LEU A 266 2.55 -15.02 2.26
CA LEU A 266 3.90 -14.92 2.82
C LEU A 266 3.91 -14.04 4.06
N THR A 267 4.41 -14.59 5.18
CA THR A 267 4.75 -13.83 6.38
C THR A 267 6.26 -13.54 6.40
N CYS A 268 6.62 -12.27 6.32
CA CYS A 268 7.99 -11.77 6.34
C CYS A 268 8.50 -11.69 7.77
N TYR A 269 8.93 -12.82 8.35
CA TYR A 269 9.55 -12.80 9.68
C TYR A 269 10.95 -12.20 9.63
N PRO A 270 11.36 -11.34 10.60
CA PRO A 270 12.63 -10.64 10.58
C PRO A 270 13.87 -11.56 10.66
N HIS A 271 13.73 -12.80 11.15
CA HIS A 271 14.79 -13.79 11.16
C HIS A 271 14.92 -14.59 9.85
N ARG A 272 13.93 -14.50 8.96
CA ARG A 272 13.93 -15.17 7.64
C ARG A 272 14.19 -14.18 6.51
N MET A 273 13.75 -12.93 6.67
CA MET A 273 13.86 -11.88 5.66
C MET A 273 14.39 -10.60 6.31
N LYS A 274 15.26 -9.88 5.61
CA LYS A 274 15.83 -8.63 6.11
C LYS A 274 14.82 -7.50 6.05
N GLY A 275 13.93 -7.46 7.05
CA GLY A 275 12.82 -6.52 7.25
C GLY A 275 12.30 -6.58 8.68
N GLU A 276 11.22 -5.83 8.97
CA GLU A 276 10.68 -5.71 10.33
C GLU A 276 9.52 -6.67 10.64
N GLY A 277 8.78 -7.06 9.64
CA GLY A 277 7.63 -7.94 9.76
C GLY A 277 6.45 -7.44 8.95
N HIS A 278 6.02 -8.24 8.00
CA HIS A 278 4.89 -7.95 7.11
C HIS A 278 4.21 -9.25 6.70
N PHE A 279 2.93 -9.16 6.38
CA PHE A 279 2.20 -10.25 5.73
C PHE A 279 1.69 -9.78 4.37
N VAL A 280 1.70 -10.69 3.40
CA VAL A 280 1.17 -10.43 2.06
C VAL A 280 0.41 -11.65 1.57
N ALA A 281 -0.80 -11.45 1.04
CA ALA A 281 -1.57 -12.44 0.30
C ALA A 281 -1.97 -11.89 -1.07
N LEU A 282 -1.81 -12.68 -2.12
CA LEU A 282 -2.28 -12.35 -3.46
C LEU A 282 -3.55 -13.15 -3.77
N LEU A 283 -4.62 -12.42 -4.09
CA LEU A 283 -5.95 -12.95 -4.36
C LEU A 283 -6.36 -12.62 -5.80
N ARG A 284 -7.01 -13.57 -6.47
CA ARG A 284 -7.58 -13.41 -7.81
C ARG A 284 -9.10 -13.58 -7.78
N LYS A 285 -9.84 -12.60 -8.33
CA LYS A 285 -11.28 -12.75 -8.57
C LYS A 285 -11.51 -13.53 -9.85
N HIS A 286 -12.35 -14.56 -9.82
CA HIS A 286 -12.63 -15.40 -10.97
C HIS A 286 -13.43 -14.65 -12.04
N GLY A 287 -13.38 -15.14 -13.27
CA GLY A 287 -14.06 -14.54 -14.42
C GLY A 287 -13.16 -13.61 -15.22
N ASP A 288 -13.75 -12.92 -16.18
CA ASP A 288 -13.10 -11.89 -17.01
C ASP A 288 -14.17 -10.89 -17.48
N ALA A 289 -14.04 -9.66 -17.03
CA ALA A 289 -14.90 -8.57 -17.45
C ALA A 289 -14.10 -7.27 -17.44
N PRO A 290 -14.39 -6.30 -18.32
CA PRO A 290 -13.78 -4.99 -18.28
C PRO A 290 -14.17 -4.22 -17.02
N CYS A 291 -13.34 -3.28 -16.60
CA CYS A 291 -13.66 -2.37 -15.50
C CYS A 291 -14.97 -1.60 -15.77
N ASN A 292 -15.85 -1.57 -14.77
CA ASN A 292 -17.13 -0.86 -14.85
C ASN A 292 -16.95 0.63 -14.51
N TRP A 293 -16.20 1.35 -15.35
CA TRP A 293 -16.10 2.81 -15.24
C TRP A 293 -17.27 3.47 -15.94
N GLN A 294 -18.21 4.02 -15.16
CA GLN A 294 -19.30 4.80 -15.70
C GLN A 294 -18.78 6.16 -16.19
N LYS A 295 -19.11 6.52 -17.43
CA LYS A 295 -18.89 7.89 -17.90
C LYS A 295 -19.73 8.85 -17.05
N ALA A 296 -19.09 9.91 -16.56
CA ALA A 296 -19.84 10.98 -15.88
C ALA A 296 -20.91 11.55 -16.82
N PRO A 297 -22.10 11.92 -16.30
CA PRO A 297 -23.10 12.60 -17.10
C PRO A 297 -22.52 13.85 -17.78
N GLU A 298 -22.94 14.15 -19.02
CA GLU A 298 -22.43 15.32 -19.78
C GLU A 298 -22.56 16.65 -19.02
N LYS A 299 -23.61 16.79 -18.22
CA LYS A 299 -23.83 17.97 -17.36
C LYS A 299 -22.75 18.21 -16.31
N ASP A 300 -22.00 17.17 -15.95
CA ASP A 300 -20.91 17.23 -14.98
C ASP A 300 -19.52 17.34 -15.68
N ALA A 301 -19.52 17.50 -16.99
CA ALA A 301 -18.29 17.75 -17.75
C ALA A 301 -17.68 19.10 -17.35
N PRO A 302 -16.33 19.18 -17.17
CA PRO A 302 -15.67 20.47 -17.00
C PRO A 302 -16.02 21.40 -18.15
N SER A 303 -16.15 22.70 -17.87
CA SER A 303 -16.41 23.69 -18.90
C SER A 303 -15.28 23.66 -19.95
N LYS A 304 -15.59 24.10 -21.18
CA LYS A 304 -14.58 24.21 -22.25
C LYS A 304 -13.41 25.09 -21.80
N ASP A 305 -13.70 26.16 -21.05
CA ASP A 305 -12.67 27.09 -20.55
C ASP A 305 -11.79 26.43 -19.50
N ALA A 306 -12.36 25.59 -18.59
CA ALA A 306 -11.58 24.83 -17.63
C ALA A 306 -10.68 23.78 -18.31
N LEU A 307 -11.17 23.10 -19.34
CA LEU A 307 -10.37 22.17 -20.15
C LEU A 307 -9.27 22.91 -20.93
N GLN A 308 -9.58 24.07 -21.47
CA GLN A 308 -8.59 24.91 -22.20
C GLN A 308 -7.50 25.41 -21.25
N ALA A 309 -7.87 25.88 -20.06
CA ALA A 309 -6.92 26.28 -19.03
C ALA A 309 -6.00 25.10 -18.61
N LEU A 310 -6.60 23.94 -18.34
CA LEU A 310 -5.83 22.74 -18.01
C LEU A 310 -4.87 22.34 -19.14
N HIS A 311 -5.35 22.37 -20.39
CA HIS A 311 -4.52 22.07 -21.56
C HIS A 311 -3.34 23.06 -21.70
N THR A 312 -3.57 24.33 -21.38
CA THR A 312 -2.54 25.37 -21.45
C THR A 312 -1.44 25.17 -20.40
N PHE A 313 -1.84 24.83 -19.15
CA PHE A 313 -0.91 24.65 -18.05
C PHE A 313 -0.30 23.24 -17.96
N CYS A 314 -1.00 22.21 -18.42
CA CYS A 314 -0.55 20.83 -18.40
C CYS A 314 -1.11 20.03 -19.58
N PRO A 315 -0.48 20.10 -20.76
CA PRO A 315 -0.97 19.40 -21.96
C PRO A 315 -1.10 17.88 -21.79
N ALA A 316 -0.23 17.27 -20.99
CA ALA A 316 -0.27 15.83 -20.70
C ALA A 316 -1.46 15.43 -19.81
N ALA A 317 -1.94 16.31 -18.94
CA ALA A 317 -3.08 16.02 -18.06
C ALA A 317 -4.43 16.09 -18.82
N SER A 318 -4.51 16.84 -19.92
CA SER A 318 -5.74 16.99 -20.68
C SER A 318 -6.24 15.69 -21.35
N ALA A 319 -5.35 14.72 -21.56
CA ALA A 319 -5.71 13.41 -22.11
C ALA A 319 -6.39 12.49 -21.10
N ASN A 320 -6.19 12.71 -19.79
CA ASN A 320 -6.58 11.80 -18.71
C ASN A 320 -7.52 12.45 -17.67
N VAL A 321 -8.25 13.50 -18.02
CA VAL A 321 -9.18 14.15 -17.06
C VAL A 321 -10.32 13.22 -16.74
N MET A 322 -10.29 12.64 -15.53
CA MET A 322 -11.42 11.93 -14.95
C MET A 322 -12.52 12.92 -14.58
N ARG A 323 -13.72 12.71 -15.11
CA ARG A 323 -14.91 13.47 -14.76
C ARG A 323 -15.46 12.93 -13.45
N THR A 324 -15.39 13.71 -12.39
CA THR A 324 -16.09 13.41 -11.14
C THR A 324 -17.52 13.93 -11.23
N GLY A 325 -18.52 13.06 -11.08
CA GLY A 325 -19.92 13.48 -11.08
C GLY A 325 -20.23 14.42 -9.92
N SER A 326 -21.06 15.43 -10.16
CA SER A 326 -21.54 16.39 -9.16
C SER A 326 -22.56 15.74 -8.22
N GLY A 327 -22.09 14.99 -7.23
CA GLY A 327 -22.82 14.80 -5.98
C GLY A 327 -22.37 15.90 -5.01
N LYS A 328 -23.24 16.39 -4.13
CA LYS A 328 -22.87 17.33 -3.05
C LYS A 328 -21.54 16.93 -2.44
N PRO A 329 -20.64 17.88 -2.12
CA PRO A 329 -19.25 17.59 -1.82
C PRO A 329 -19.10 16.72 -0.57
N GLY A 330 -19.06 15.43 -0.76
CA GLY A 330 -18.20 14.58 0.03
C GLY A 330 -16.80 15.02 -0.35
N ARG A 331 -16.03 15.50 0.60
CA ARG A 331 -14.76 16.21 0.38
C ARG A 331 -13.80 15.36 -0.45
N CYS A 332 -13.83 15.51 -1.76
CA CYS A 332 -12.84 14.95 -2.68
C CYS A 332 -11.79 16.04 -2.90
N LEU A 333 -10.57 15.81 -2.47
CA LEU A 333 -9.45 16.65 -2.83
C LEU A 333 -8.96 16.22 -4.21
N LEU A 334 -9.38 16.91 -5.25
CA LEU A 334 -8.66 16.93 -6.52
C LEU A 334 -7.44 17.84 -6.33
N TYR A 335 -6.30 17.26 -6.06
CA TYR A 335 -5.05 17.96 -6.24
C TYR A 335 -4.47 17.59 -7.61
N THR A 336 -4.76 18.44 -8.59
CA THR A 336 -3.96 18.58 -9.79
C THR A 336 -3.34 19.96 -9.72
N SER A 337 -2.28 20.12 -8.96
CA SER A 337 -1.43 21.30 -9.07
C SER A 337 -0.02 20.83 -9.38
N PRO A 338 0.52 21.13 -10.56
CA PRO A 338 1.96 21.21 -10.70
C PRO A 338 2.36 22.45 -9.91
N SER A 339 3.08 22.29 -8.80
CA SER A 339 3.87 23.38 -8.24
C SER A 339 4.83 23.88 -9.28
N PRO A 340 5.05 25.20 -9.39
CA PRO A 340 5.96 25.79 -10.34
C PRO A 340 7.40 25.34 -10.10
#